data_b4b094ac52c0e72f37dc4e200c4c21f7
#
_entry.id   b4b094ac52c0e72f37dc4e200c4c21f7
#
_cell.length_a   1.000
_cell.length_b   1.000
_cell.length_c   1.000
_cell.angle_alpha   90.00
_cell.angle_beta   90.00
_cell.angle_gamma   90.00
#
_symmetry.space_group_name_H-M   'P 1'
#
loop_
_entity.id
_entity.type
_entity.pdbx_description
1 polymer ?
#
loop_
_entity_poly.entity_id
_entity_poly.type
_entity_poly.pdbx_seq_one_letter_code
_entity_poly.pdbx_strand_id
1 'polypeptide(L)'
;MPPRRPACRPACRHLLTASARAAAVALAAGCAQRAGPLTLPCGQLAGAVASLPGLRISQAGNLAADDQGHPAHCLVTGALNERTGSDGKRYAIGFEMRLPQGWNQRFLHQVNGGTDGLVKPAWGDLGVMATDALSRGFAVISSDAGHAGDDPANLVAGLARGNVFGLDPQARRDYGYNATDALWPVAQGLIAAHYGQKPRFNYMAGCSNGGRHGLVAASRQPERYDGILAGAPGFNLPKAALQHAWDIQSWQRVDADVRRAFSPADMKLVADQVVARCDALDLLVDGIVGDLKRCQGAFKLAALQCTDAKTERCLSAAQVQALAKSFAGPRNSRAEALYSDWSFDGGIGAAGWRTWKLESSIAPWDRHPIIATLGAGSLAYIFSTPPAQPPGTPAALLDYLARFDFDRDAPKIYATEGPFAESAMTQMTPPDAANPTLAGFAKRGGKLLVYHGSSDPVFSVNDTLRWADRLQNNLGMAGANAVARVFAVPHMGHCQGGPATDRFDALGALVDWVENGKAPDRIDARLNPANREVPAGWAKSRSRPLCPHPQVMRYAGGDVESTASFRCAAP
;
A
#
# COMPACT_ATOMS: atom_id res chain seq x y z
N MET A 1 2.45 28.67 47.29
CA MET A 1 3.70 28.78 48.06
C MET A 1 4.58 27.59 47.70
N PRO A 2 5.74 27.80 47.05
CA PRO A 2 6.68 26.73 46.72
C PRO A 2 7.80 26.65 47.80
N PRO A 3 8.43 25.51 48.04
CA PRO A 3 9.64 25.44 48.82
C PRO A 3 10.89 25.47 47.93
N ARG A 4 11.89 26.11 48.49
CA ARG A 4 13.16 26.58 47.98
C ARG A 4 14.21 25.46 47.82
N ARG A 5 15.10 25.64 46.82
CA ARG A 5 16.38 24.94 46.69
C ARG A 5 17.39 25.35 47.79
N PRO A 6 18.32 24.47 48.21
CA PRO A 6 19.53 24.93 48.90
C PRO A 6 20.73 25.00 47.91
N ALA A 7 21.48 26.08 48.08
CA ALA A 7 22.72 26.36 47.39
C ALA A 7 23.92 25.73 48.12
N CYS A 8 24.90 25.22 47.34
CA CYS A 8 26.22 24.90 47.85
C CYS A 8 27.10 26.14 47.86
N ARG A 9 27.79 26.40 48.98
CA ARG A 9 28.94 27.31 49.09
C ARG A 9 30.16 26.55 49.59
N PRO A 10 31.39 26.96 49.16
CA PRO A 10 32.65 26.28 49.49
C PRO A 10 33.28 26.79 50.78
N ALA A 11 34.04 25.94 51.44
CA ALA A 11 34.93 26.34 52.53
C ALA A 11 36.37 25.86 52.25
N CYS A 12 37.27 26.82 52.02
CA CYS A 12 38.72 26.66 52.19
C CYS A 12 39.12 26.99 53.63
N ARG A 13 40.05 26.24 54.23
CA ARG A 13 41.25 26.79 54.95
C ARG A 13 42.07 25.69 55.63
N HIS A 14 43.36 25.68 55.18
CA HIS A 14 44.65 25.60 55.92
C HIS A 14 44.94 24.51 56.98
N LEU A 15 46.01 23.73 56.79
CA LEU A 15 47.32 23.95 57.39
C LEU A 15 48.37 22.85 57.04
N LEU A 16 49.45 23.26 56.41
CA LEU A 16 50.89 22.98 56.61
C LEU A 16 51.32 21.66 57.36
N THR A 17 52.17 20.82 56.87
CA THR A 17 53.58 20.77 56.60
C THR A 17 54.05 19.32 56.45
N ALA A 18 54.84 18.97 55.49
CA ALA A 18 56.13 18.28 55.60
C ALA A 18 56.58 17.62 54.29
N SER A 19 57.76 17.81 53.94
CA SER A 19 58.55 17.48 52.78
C SER A 19 58.58 15.96 52.46
N ALA A 20 58.39 15.57 51.20
CA ALA A 20 59.09 14.45 50.56
C ALA A 20 59.09 14.65 49.04
N ARG A 21 60.28 14.67 48.44
CA ARG A 21 60.47 14.68 46.98
C ARG A 21 59.95 13.39 46.36
N ALA A 22 58.98 13.50 45.44
CA ALA A 22 58.69 12.48 44.51
C ALA A 22 58.38 13.10 43.14
N ALA A 23 58.96 12.54 42.11
CA ALA A 23 58.93 13.01 40.73
C ALA A 23 57.50 13.16 40.21
N ALA A 24 57.12 14.33 39.71
CA ALA A 24 55.89 14.60 39.01
C ALA A 24 55.98 14.03 37.60
N VAL A 25 55.37 12.88 37.37
CA VAL A 25 54.99 12.45 36.03
C VAL A 25 53.72 13.22 35.69
N ALA A 26 53.84 14.22 34.84
CA ALA A 26 52.69 14.92 34.28
C ALA A 26 51.92 13.98 33.32
N LEU A 27 50.88 13.33 33.81
CA LEU A 27 49.87 12.77 32.97
C LEU A 27 49.09 13.91 32.33
N ALA A 28 49.46 14.26 31.08
CA ALA A 28 48.60 15.05 30.21
C ALA A 28 47.35 14.23 29.92
N ALA A 29 46.27 14.46 30.68
CA ALA A 29 44.94 14.03 30.33
C ALA A 29 44.51 14.79 29.06
N GLY A 30 44.87 14.25 27.90
CA GLY A 30 44.35 14.72 26.63
C GLY A 30 42.84 14.55 26.66
N CYS A 31 42.11 15.68 26.75
CA CYS A 31 40.71 15.69 26.37
C CYS A 31 40.63 15.21 24.92
N ALA A 32 40.40 13.91 24.71
CA ALA A 32 39.95 13.41 23.42
C ALA A 32 38.60 14.08 23.15
N GLN A 33 38.62 15.19 22.45
CA GLN A 33 37.42 15.71 21.81
C GLN A 33 36.88 14.54 20.98
N ARG A 34 35.73 13.98 21.39
CA ARG A 34 34.97 13.10 20.54
C ARG A 34 34.69 13.90 19.27
N ALA A 35 35.39 13.58 18.19
CA ALA A 35 35.05 14.11 16.88
C ALA A 35 33.55 13.89 16.71
N GLY A 36 32.80 14.95 16.46
CA GLY A 36 31.40 14.86 16.13
C GLY A 36 31.22 13.91 14.93
N PRO A 37 30.07 13.27 14.77
CA PRO A 37 29.85 12.37 13.66
C PRO A 37 30.19 13.09 12.35
N LEU A 38 31.08 12.47 11.54
CA LEU A 38 31.49 12.98 10.24
C LEU A 38 30.28 13.01 9.31
N THR A 39 29.87 14.19 8.90
CA THR A 39 28.86 14.40 7.85
C THR A 39 29.57 14.46 6.50
N LEU A 40 29.07 13.71 5.51
CA LEU A 40 29.67 13.70 4.18
C LEU A 40 28.83 14.51 3.18
N PRO A 41 29.48 15.32 2.32
CA PRO A 41 28.81 15.93 1.18
C PRO A 41 28.18 14.85 0.27
N CYS A 42 27.10 15.21 -0.40
CA CYS A 42 26.34 14.32 -1.29
C CYS A 42 27.24 13.52 -2.27
N GLY A 43 28.16 14.21 -2.96
CA GLY A 43 29.06 13.58 -3.94
C GLY A 43 30.07 12.57 -3.35
N GLN A 44 30.23 12.50 -2.03
CA GLN A 44 31.14 11.56 -1.35
C GLN A 44 30.43 10.31 -0.80
N LEU A 45 29.09 10.25 -0.89
CA LEU A 45 28.31 9.16 -0.30
C LEU A 45 28.61 7.79 -0.93
N ALA A 46 28.96 7.74 -2.21
CA ALA A 46 29.34 6.50 -2.88
C ALA A 46 30.51 5.80 -2.17
N GLY A 47 31.53 6.55 -1.74
CA GLY A 47 32.67 6.01 -0.98
C GLY A 47 32.30 5.52 0.41
N ALA A 48 31.37 6.19 1.08
CA ALA A 48 30.96 5.86 2.45
C ALA A 48 30.26 4.51 2.58
N VAL A 49 29.54 4.09 1.55
CA VAL A 49 28.78 2.82 1.51
C VAL A 49 29.42 1.75 0.63
N ALA A 50 30.62 2.00 0.09
CA ALA A 50 31.31 1.07 -0.82
C ALA A 50 31.63 -0.30 -0.18
N SER A 51 31.63 -0.41 1.15
CA SER A 51 31.82 -1.68 1.87
C SER A 51 30.58 -2.56 1.92
N LEU A 52 29.40 -2.05 1.53
CA LEU A 52 28.17 -2.86 1.49
C LEU A 52 28.24 -3.84 0.31
N PRO A 53 28.13 -5.16 0.55
CA PRO A 53 28.26 -6.14 -0.51
C PRO A 53 27.20 -5.95 -1.60
N GLY A 54 27.63 -6.06 -2.86
CA GLY A 54 26.74 -6.01 -4.02
C GLY A 54 26.16 -4.64 -4.34
N LEU A 55 26.54 -3.58 -3.60
CA LEU A 55 26.06 -2.23 -3.84
C LEU A 55 26.88 -1.51 -4.90
N ARG A 56 26.21 -0.90 -5.89
CA ARG A 56 26.80 0.03 -6.85
C ARG A 56 26.01 1.34 -6.85
N ILE A 57 26.65 2.44 -6.48
CA ILE A 57 26.08 3.78 -6.63
C ILE A 57 26.35 4.26 -8.06
N SER A 58 25.31 4.66 -8.76
CA SER A 58 25.39 5.19 -10.14
C SER A 58 25.54 6.70 -10.15
N GLN A 59 24.89 7.39 -9.21
CA GLN A 59 24.91 8.84 -9.09
C GLN A 59 24.74 9.27 -7.63
N ALA A 60 25.45 10.34 -7.24
CA ALA A 60 25.20 11.08 -6.01
C ALA A 60 25.42 12.57 -6.29
N GLY A 61 24.39 13.40 -6.19
CA GLY A 61 24.45 14.82 -6.53
C GLY A 61 23.33 15.65 -5.89
N ASN A 62 23.62 16.92 -5.63
CA ASN A 62 22.64 17.84 -5.06
C ASN A 62 21.66 18.32 -6.14
N LEU A 63 20.39 18.34 -5.81
CA LEU A 63 19.31 18.97 -6.55
C LEU A 63 18.82 20.20 -5.79
N ALA A 64 18.53 21.28 -6.52
CA ALA A 64 17.91 22.47 -5.95
C ALA A 64 16.44 22.20 -5.58
N ALA A 65 15.86 23.06 -4.77
CA ALA A 65 14.43 23.08 -4.57
C ALA A 65 13.70 23.32 -5.90
N ASP A 66 12.55 22.66 -6.09
CA ASP A 66 11.76 22.77 -7.30
C ASP A 66 10.43 23.53 -7.08
N ASP A 67 9.72 23.80 -8.17
CA ASP A 67 8.43 24.50 -8.19
C ASP A 67 7.25 23.63 -7.72
N GLN A 68 7.47 22.32 -7.53
CA GLN A 68 6.49 21.39 -6.97
C GLN A 68 6.49 21.41 -5.43
N GLY A 69 7.43 22.12 -4.82
CA GLY A 69 7.57 22.27 -3.38
C GLY A 69 8.53 21.28 -2.72
N HIS A 70 9.28 20.51 -3.51
CA HIS A 70 10.33 19.67 -2.94
C HIS A 70 11.53 20.53 -2.51
N PRO A 71 12.08 20.31 -1.31
CA PRO A 71 13.23 21.04 -0.81
C PRO A 71 14.50 20.69 -1.58
N ALA A 72 15.52 21.52 -1.48
CA ALA A 72 16.86 21.12 -1.91
C ALA A 72 17.31 19.84 -1.19
N HIS A 73 17.84 18.88 -1.93
CA HIS A 73 18.16 17.55 -1.42
C HIS A 73 19.32 16.89 -2.15
N CYS A 74 19.94 15.91 -1.53
CA CYS A 74 20.88 15.00 -2.19
C CYS A 74 20.11 13.86 -2.83
N LEU A 75 20.31 13.66 -4.14
CA LEU A 75 19.81 12.50 -4.88
C LEU A 75 20.91 11.46 -5.00
N VAL A 76 20.62 10.23 -4.59
CA VAL A 76 21.47 9.06 -4.75
C VAL A 76 20.71 8.00 -5.54
N THR A 77 21.31 7.50 -6.62
CA THR A 77 20.76 6.36 -7.39
C THR A 77 21.78 5.23 -7.46
N GLY A 78 21.28 4.01 -7.54
CA GLY A 78 22.17 2.85 -7.59
C GLY A 78 21.43 1.54 -7.83
N ALA A 79 22.18 0.46 -7.74
CA ALA A 79 21.69 -0.91 -7.84
C ALA A 79 22.35 -1.79 -6.79
N LEU A 80 21.62 -2.78 -6.32
CA LEU A 80 22.08 -3.76 -5.33
C LEU A 80 21.89 -5.17 -5.87
N ASN A 81 22.86 -6.05 -5.58
CA ASN A 81 22.81 -7.48 -5.93
C ASN A 81 22.65 -7.75 -7.43
N GLU A 82 23.43 -7.05 -8.27
CA GLU A 82 23.45 -7.32 -9.72
C GLU A 82 23.85 -8.78 -9.98
N ARG A 83 23.05 -9.48 -10.80
CA ARG A 83 23.24 -10.90 -11.10
C ARG A 83 22.66 -11.30 -12.46
N THR A 84 23.03 -12.46 -12.93
CA THR A 84 22.33 -13.15 -14.01
C THR A 84 21.35 -14.15 -13.38
N GLY A 85 20.09 -14.10 -13.79
CA GLY A 85 19.04 -15.00 -13.33
C GLY A 85 19.13 -16.39 -13.94
N SER A 86 18.30 -17.30 -13.45
CA SER A 86 18.17 -18.67 -13.97
C SER A 86 17.63 -18.72 -15.41
N ASP A 87 16.96 -17.64 -15.85
CA ASP A 87 16.46 -17.43 -17.22
C ASP A 87 17.49 -16.74 -18.15
N GLY A 88 18.73 -16.53 -17.68
CA GLY A 88 19.81 -15.88 -18.41
C GLY A 88 19.75 -14.36 -18.48
N LYS A 89 18.76 -13.73 -17.85
CA LYS A 89 18.57 -12.27 -17.85
C LYS A 89 19.31 -11.59 -16.71
N ARG A 90 19.49 -10.30 -16.83
CA ARG A 90 20.12 -9.49 -15.80
C ARG A 90 19.08 -8.95 -14.83
N TYR A 91 19.38 -9.06 -13.55
CA TYR A 91 18.56 -8.57 -12.44
C TYR A 91 19.40 -7.76 -11.46
N ALA A 92 18.79 -6.78 -10.85
CA ALA A 92 19.33 -6.01 -9.75
C ALA A 92 18.18 -5.33 -9.00
N ILE A 93 18.38 -4.94 -7.77
CA ILE A 93 17.46 -4.07 -7.04
C ILE A 93 17.89 -2.63 -7.33
N GLY A 94 17.28 -2.00 -8.33
CA GLY A 94 17.46 -0.59 -8.62
C GLY A 94 16.80 0.28 -7.57
N PHE A 95 17.44 1.40 -7.20
CA PHE A 95 16.87 2.32 -6.22
C PHE A 95 17.22 3.79 -6.47
N GLU A 96 16.38 4.64 -5.93
CA GLU A 96 16.59 6.07 -5.78
C GLU A 96 16.39 6.44 -4.31
N MET A 97 17.26 7.30 -3.77
CA MET A 97 17.13 7.85 -2.43
C MET A 97 17.31 9.36 -2.44
N ARG A 98 16.43 10.08 -1.74
CA ARG A 98 16.47 11.53 -1.56
C ARG A 98 16.66 11.90 -0.11
N LEU A 99 17.67 12.74 0.14
CA LEU A 99 18.12 13.17 1.46
C LEU A 99 17.95 14.71 1.55
N PRO A 100 16.84 15.23 2.14
CA PRO A 100 16.56 16.67 2.15
C PRO A 100 17.50 17.46 3.07
N GLN A 101 17.83 18.70 2.72
CA GLN A 101 18.66 19.57 3.56
C GLN A 101 18.02 19.83 4.93
N GLY A 102 16.70 20.02 4.98
CA GLY A 102 15.92 20.20 6.20
C GLY A 102 15.45 18.87 6.84
N TRP A 103 16.31 17.85 6.91
CA TRP A 103 15.95 16.54 7.43
C TRP A 103 15.42 16.58 8.86
N ASN A 104 14.26 15.97 9.07
CA ASN A 104 13.54 15.92 10.34
C ASN A 104 13.82 14.66 11.17
N GLN A 105 14.90 13.94 10.89
CA GLN A 105 15.33 12.67 11.52
C GLN A 105 14.40 11.48 11.27
N ARG A 106 13.53 11.57 10.25
CA ARG A 106 12.64 10.49 9.81
C ARG A 106 13.13 9.87 8.51
N PHE A 107 12.98 8.58 8.41
CA PHE A 107 13.19 7.80 7.19
C PHE A 107 11.87 7.23 6.73
N LEU A 108 11.62 7.24 5.42
CA LEU A 108 10.48 6.58 4.79
C LEU A 108 10.93 5.67 3.65
N HIS A 109 10.59 4.40 3.74
CA HIS A 109 10.71 3.45 2.64
C HIS A 109 9.41 3.52 1.83
N GLN A 110 9.45 4.18 0.67
CA GLN A 110 8.38 4.18 -0.31
C GLN A 110 8.39 2.85 -1.05
N VAL A 111 7.28 2.12 -0.99
CA VAL A 111 7.08 0.87 -1.71
C VAL A 111 5.99 1.02 -2.76
N ASN A 112 6.26 0.53 -3.97
CA ASN A 112 5.47 0.87 -5.15
C ASN A 112 4.34 -0.14 -5.41
N GLY A 113 3.41 0.25 -6.29
CA GLY A 113 2.25 -0.54 -6.68
C GLY A 113 2.47 -1.31 -7.98
N GLY A 114 1.45 -2.03 -8.43
CA GLY A 114 1.48 -2.86 -9.63
C GLY A 114 2.40 -4.07 -9.48
N THR A 115 3.14 -4.37 -10.52
CA THR A 115 4.18 -5.41 -10.47
C THR A 115 5.57 -4.83 -10.16
N ASP A 116 5.65 -3.60 -9.62
CA ASP A 116 6.90 -2.85 -9.47
C ASP A 116 7.64 -2.67 -10.81
N GLY A 117 8.94 -2.88 -10.87
CA GLY A 117 9.72 -2.88 -12.11
C GLY A 117 10.17 -1.50 -12.58
N LEU A 118 9.86 -0.44 -11.86
CA LEU A 118 10.31 0.93 -12.11
C LEU A 118 10.75 1.59 -10.82
N VAL A 119 11.91 2.20 -10.81
CA VAL A 119 12.33 3.08 -9.72
C VAL A 119 11.55 4.37 -9.84
N LYS A 120 10.48 4.51 -9.06
CA LYS A 120 9.71 5.76 -9.01
C LYS A 120 10.47 6.81 -8.19
N PRO A 121 10.28 8.12 -8.49
CA PRO A 121 10.87 9.18 -7.67
C PRO A 121 10.54 8.99 -6.19
N ALA A 122 11.55 9.08 -5.35
CA ALA A 122 11.46 8.87 -3.91
C ALA A 122 10.89 10.11 -3.20
N TRP A 123 9.63 10.44 -3.48
CA TRP A 123 8.91 11.56 -2.84
C TRP A 123 8.10 11.13 -1.61
N GLY A 124 7.72 9.86 -1.54
CA GLY A 124 6.83 9.36 -0.48
C GLY A 124 5.40 9.85 -0.62
N ASP A 125 4.92 9.98 -1.87
CA ASP A 125 3.53 10.32 -2.18
C ASP A 125 2.67 9.04 -2.33
N LEU A 126 1.47 9.08 -1.75
CA LEU A 126 0.47 8.01 -1.83
C LEU A 126 -0.79 8.41 -2.61
N GLY A 127 -0.82 9.62 -3.17
CA GLY A 127 -1.96 10.15 -3.93
C GLY A 127 -3.13 10.66 -3.07
N VAL A 128 -3.23 10.25 -1.81
CA VAL A 128 -4.30 10.70 -0.88
C VAL A 128 -3.87 11.88 0.00
N MET A 129 -2.57 12.19 0.03
CA MET A 129 -2.01 13.26 0.86
C MET A 129 -1.93 14.58 0.10
N ALA A 130 -1.93 15.69 0.85
CA ALA A 130 -1.73 17.02 0.28
C ALA A 130 -0.26 17.34 0.02
N THR A 131 0.64 16.72 0.78
CA THR A 131 2.07 16.96 0.78
C THR A 131 2.78 15.64 0.97
N ASP A 132 3.75 15.34 0.11
CA ASP A 132 4.57 14.14 0.16
C ASP A 132 5.55 14.13 1.35
N ALA A 133 6.20 12.98 1.58
CA ALA A 133 7.10 12.83 2.72
C ALA A 133 8.41 13.63 2.56
N LEU A 134 8.97 13.72 1.33
CA LEU A 134 10.19 14.50 1.08
C LEU A 134 9.98 15.97 1.42
N SER A 135 8.85 16.56 0.98
CA SER A 135 8.46 17.94 1.30
C SER A 135 8.24 18.17 2.81
N ARG A 136 7.93 17.11 3.55
CA ARG A 136 7.84 17.13 5.03
C ARG A 136 9.18 16.89 5.71
N GLY A 137 10.29 16.79 4.98
CA GLY A 137 11.65 16.64 5.51
C GLY A 137 12.05 15.19 5.83
N PHE A 138 11.36 14.18 5.31
CA PHE A 138 11.80 12.79 5.41
C PHE A 138 12.93 12.48 4.44
N ALA A 139 13.90 11.66 4.84
CA ALA A 139 14.75 10.94 3.90
C ALA A 139 13.92 9.80 3.30
N VAL A 140 13.86 9.70 1.97
CA VAL A 140 12.99 8.74 1.29
C VAL A 140 13.79 7.86 0.34
N ILE A 141 13.55 6.54 0.36
CA ILE A 141 14.07 5.57 -0.63
C ILE A 141 12.91 4.92 -1.38
N SER A 142 13.11 4.66 -2.67
CA SER A 142 12.19 3.93 -3.56
C SER A 142 12.98 2.94 -4.40
N SER A 143 12.35 1.84 -4.87
CA SER A 143 13.00 0.82 -5.69
C SER A 143 12.09 0.24 -6.75
N ASP A 144 12.69 -0.54 -7.69
CA ASP A 144 11.98 -1.37 -8.67
C ASP A 144 11.63 -2.77 -8.16
N ALA A 145 11.92 -3.06 -6.89
CA ALA A 145 11.72 -4.36 -6.25
C ALA A 145 12.47 -5.53 -6.93
N GLY A 146 13.60 -5.25 -7.58
CA GLY A 146 14.55 -6.27 -8.03
C GLY A 146 14.45 -6.68 -9.51
N HIS A 147 13.72 -5.92 -10.33
CA HIS A 147 13.62 -6.18 -11.78
C HIS A 147 13.27 -4.90 -12.56
N ALA A 148 13.70 -4.84 -13.82
CA ALA A 148 13.28 -3.80 -14.75
C ALA A 148 12.03 -4.25 -15.53
N GLY A 149 10.91 -3.58 -15.34
CA GLY A 149 9.63 -3.89 -16.00
C GLY A 149 9.60 -3.52 -17.49
N ASP A 150 10.48 -2.62 -17.91
CA ASP A 150 10.64 -2.14 -19.28
C ASP A 150 11.90 -2.70 -19.99
N ASP A 151 12.54 -3.73 -19.42
CA ASP A 151 13.74 -4.35 -20.00
C ASP A 151 13.52 -4.70 -21.48
N PRO A 152 14.35 -4.16 -22.40
CA PRO A 152 14.26 -4.48 -23.83
C PRO A 152 14.34 -5.98 -24.15
N ALA A 153 15.04 -6.77 -23.33
CA ALA A 153 15.10 -8.23 -23.48
C ALA A 153 13.73 -8.92 -23.30
N ASN A 154 12.75 -8.22 -22.73
CA ASN A 154 11.40 -8.74 -22.50
C ASN A 154 10.36 -8.29 -23.55
N LEU A 155 10.75 -7.50 -24.57
CA LEU A 155 9.84 -6.99 -25.60
C LEU A 155 9.07 -8.09 -26.34
N VAL A 156 9.68 -9.26 -26.54
CA VAL A 156 9.04 -10.44 -27.14
C VAL A 156 7.82 -10.91 -26.36
N ALA A 157 7.74 -10.63 -25.06
CA ALA A 157 6.58 -10.97 -24.22
C ALA A 157 5.43 -9.95 -24.35
N GLY A 158 5.52 -8.95 -25.21
CA GLY A 158 4.45 -7.98 -25.49
C GLY A 158 3.94 -7.29 -24.23
N LEU A 159 2.63 -7.35 -23.98
CA LEU A 159 2.01 -6.73 -22.78
C LEU A 159 2.36 -7.44 -21.47
N ALA A 160 2.84 -8.68 -21.54
CA ALA A 160 3.29 -9.42 -20.35
C ALA A 160 4.75 -9.09 -19.95
N ARG A 161 5.47 -8.23 -20.71
CA ARG A 161 6.91 -7.97 -20.51
C ARG A 161 7.29 -7.60 -19.08
N GLY A 162 6.47 -6.78 -18.40
CA GLY A 162 6.70 -6.38 -17.00
C GLY A 162 6.48 -7.49 -15.97
N ASN A 163 6.00 -8.68 -16.40
CA ASN A 163 5.76 -9.83 -15.54
C ASN A 163 6.80 -10.95 -15.76
N VAL A 164 7.68 -10.82 -16.75
CA VAL A 164 8.64 -11.86 -17.16
C VAL A 164 9.63 -12.20 -16.03
N PHE A 165 9.91 -11.28 -15.13
CA PHE A 165 10.72 -11.54 -13.93
C PHE A 165 10.20 -12.72 -13.10
N GLY A 166 8.91 -13.04 -13.20
CA GLY A 166 8.29 -14.19 -12.55
C GLY A 166 8.87 -15.53 -12.99
N LEU A 167 9.68 -15.60 -14.05
CA LEU A 167 10.41 -16.79 -14.49
C LEU A 167 11.68 -17.07 -13.64
N ASP A 168 12.20 -16.04 -12.94
CA ASP A 168 13.35 -16.17 -12.07
C ASP A 168 12.92 -16.26 -10.60
N PRO A 169 13.28 -17.33 -9.86
CA PRO A 169 12.86 -17.52 -8.47
C PRO A 169 13.36 -16.42 -7.52
N GLN A 170 14.58 -15.91 -7.75
CA GLN A 170 15.12 -14.84 -6.90
C GLN A 170 14.42 -13.50 -7.18
N ALA A 171 14.10 -13.19 -8.44
CA ALA A 171 13.35 -11.98 -8.76
C ALA A 171 11.93 -12.01 -8.17
N ARG A 172 11.27 -13.19 -8.14
CA ARG A 172 10.01 -13.36 -7.39
C ARG A 172 10.19 -13.11 -5.89
N ARG A 173 11.29 -13.57 -5.30
CA ARG A 173 11.59 -13.34 -3.88
C ARG A 173 11.87 -11.87 -3.61
N ASP A 174 12.64 -11.21 -4.48
CA ASP A 174 12.93 -9.78 -4.40
C ASP A 174 11.63 -8.97 -4.44
N TYR A 175 10.77 -9.22 -5.42
CA TYR A 175 9.42 -8.66 -5.51
C TYR A 175 8.54 -9.01 -4.30
N GLY A 176 8.65 -10.22 -3.76
CA GLY A 176 7.86 -10.70 -2.63
C GLY A 176 8.15 -9.93 -1.34
N TYR A 177 9.41 -9.91 -0.92
CA TYR A 177 9.83 -9.37 0.38
C TYR A 177 11.31 -8.98 0.47
N ASN A 178 12.20 -9.56 -0.36
CA ASN A 178 13.63 -9.46 -0.13
C ASN A 178 14.20 -8.08 -0.53
N ALA A 179 13.65 -7.40 -1.55
CA ALA A 179 14.17 -6.11 -1.97
C ALA A 179 14.08 -5.06 -0.85
N THR A 180 12.98 -5.03 -0.09
CA THR A 180 12.83 -4.11 1.04
C THR A 180 13.80 -4.41 2.17
N ASP A 181 14.09 -5.70 2.43
CA ASP A 181 15.06 -6.12 3.45
C ASP A 181 16.50 -5.80 3.04
N ALA A 182 16.85 -6.09 1.78
CA ALA A 182 18.18 -5.85 1.23
C ALA A 182 18.54 -4.34 1.16
N LEU A 183 17.58 -3.48 0.86
CA LEU A 183 17.79 -2.02 0.80
C LEU A 183 17.86 -1.34 2.17
N TRP A 184 17.41 -2.01 3.24
CA TRP A 184 17.44 -1.42 4.58
C TRP A 184 18.85 -0.96 5.01
N PRO A 185 19.92 -1.80 4.97
CA PRO A 185 21.26 -1.37 5.36
C PRO A 185 21.81 -0.25 4.46
N VAL A 186 21.45 -0.24 3.18
CA VAL A 186 21.84 0.82 2.23
C VAL A 186 21.26 2.16 2.68
N ALA A 187 19.96 2.23 2.93
CA ALA A 187 19.28 3.44 3.38
C ALA A 187 19.85 3.96 4.71
N GLN A 188 20.02 3.07 5.69
CA GLN A 188 20.56 3.42 7.00
C GLN A 188 22.01 3.92 6.90
N GLY A 189 22.82 3.29 6.03
CA GLY A 189 24.21 3.71 5.78
C GLY A 189 24.32 5.09 5.12
N LEU A 190 23.53 5.34 4.09
CA LEU A 190 23.48 6.64 3.40
C LEU A 190 23.04 7.77 4.32
N ILE A 191 22.00 7.55 5.12
CA ILE A 191 21.52 8.52 6.12
C ILE A 191 22.61 8.81 7.16
N ALA A 192 23.20 7.76 7.73
CA ALA A 192 24.23 7.94 8.76
C ALA A 192 25.46 8.67 8.21
N ALA A 193 25.87 8.38 6.97
CA ALA A 193 27.00 9.05 6.32
C ALA A 193 26.71 10.51 6.00
N HIS A 194 25.50 10.83 5.51
CA HIS A 194 25.14 12.19 5.11
C HIS A 194 24.86 13.11 6.29
N TYR A 195 24.11 12.63 7.29
CA TYR A 195 23.67 13.45 8.44
C TYR A 195 24.49 13.21 9.71
N GLY A 196 25.45 12.26 9.70
CA GLY A 196 26.25 11.90 10.86
C GLY A 196 25.49 11.14 11.95
N GLN A 197 24.24 10.78 11.71
CA GLN A 197 23.39 10.05 12.66
C GLN A 197 22.34 9.19 11.95
N LYS A 198 21.86 8.15 12.63
CA LYS A 198 20.76 7.30 12.13
C LYS A 198 19.41 8.01 12.26
N PRO A 199 18.38 7.59 11.50
CA PRO A 199 17.02 8.09 11.72
C PRO A 199 16.55 7.77 13.15
N ARG A 200 15.81 8.70 13.72
CA ARG A 200 15.14 8.48 14.99
C ARG A 200 13.90 7.59 14.81
N PHE A 201 13.20 7.77 13.69
CA PHE A 201 12.00 7.00 13.35
C PHE A 201 12.06 6.51 11.91
N ASN A 202 11.59 5.29 11.72
CA ASN A 202 11.61 4.58 10.45
C ASN A 202 10.19 4.22 10.03
N TYR A 203 9.79 4.68 8.86
CA TYR A 203 8.46 4.43 8.31
C TYR A 203 8.55 3.64 7.00
N MET A 204 7.47 2.92 6.69
CA MET A 204 7.21 2.37 5.36
C MET A 204 5.84 2.84 4.90
N ALA A 205 5.71 3.21 3.63
CA ALA A 205 4.44 3.62 3.07
C ALA A 205 4.27 3.18 1.62
N GLY A 206 3.08 2.69 1.29
CA GLY A 206 2.72 2.33 -0.08
C GLY A 206 1.25 1.99 -0.22
N CYS A 207 0.76 2.01 -1.47
CA CYS A 207 -0.59 1.61 -1.80
C CYS A 207 -0.59 0.42 -2.77
N SER A 208 -1.69 -0.37 -2.80
CA SER A 208 -1.82 -1.51 -3.69
C SER A 208 -0.83 -2.64 -3.33
N ASN A 209 -0.02 -3.10 -4.28
CA ASN A 209 1.13 -3.96 -3.99
C ASN A 209 2.09 -3.31 -2.95
N GLY A 210 2.23 -1.98 -2.94
CA GLY A 210 2.97 -1.26 -1.89
C GLY A 210 2.35 -1.44 -0.50
N GLY A 211 1.02 -1.40 -0.40
CA GLY A 211 0.31 -1.75 0.84
C GLY A 211 0.54 -3.21 1.25
N ARG A 212 0.61 -4.15 0.29
CA ARG A 212 0.99 -5.55 0.51
C ARG A 212 2.40 -5.65 1.08
N HIS A 213 3.38 -4.91 0.53
CA HIS A 213 4.74 -4.85 1.07
C HIS A 213 4.73 -4.43 2.55
N GLY A 214 3.89 -3.42 2.90
CA GLY A 214 3.76 -2.97 4.28
C GLY A 214 3.29 -4.07 5.24
N LEU A 215 2.23 -4.81 4.89
CA LEU A 215 1.75 -5.91 5.74
C LEU A 215 2.74 -7.07 5.81
N VAL A 216 3.42 -7.39 4.70
CA VAL A 216 4.49 -8.40 4.68
C VAL A 216 5.64 -7.99 5.59
N ALA A 217 6.07 -6.71 5.53
CA ALA A 217 7.14 -6.18 6.37
C ALA A 217 6.77 -6.19 7.86
N ALA A 218 5.52 -5.85 8.22
CA ALA A 218 5.05 -5.91 9.60
C ALA A 218 5.20 -7.30 10.24
N SER A 219 5.06 -8.36 9.43
CA SER A 219 5.19 -9.75 9.90
C SER A 219 6.61 -10.31 9.75
N ARG A 220 7.31 -10.03 8.62
CA ARG A 220 8.62 -10.62 8.31
C ARG A 220 9.81 -9.81 8.84
N GLN A 221 9.64 -8.48 8.96
CA GLN A 221 10.70 -7.53 9.31
C GLN A 221 10.24 -6.64 10.49
N PRO A 222 9.70 -7.22 11.57
CA PRO A 222 9.04 -6.46 12.63
C PRO A 222 9.97 -5.47 13.35
N GLU A 223 11.29 -5.66 13.24
CA GLU A 223 12.29 -4.81 13.88
C GLU A 223 12.69 -3.59 13.04
N ARG A 224 12.25 -3.48 11.76
CA ARG A 224 12.71 -2.45 10.83
C ARG A 224 11.97 -1.11 10.99
N TYR A 225 10.66 -1.14 11.11
CA TYR A 225 9.81 0.06 11.00
C TYR A 225 9.08 0.35 12.31
N ASP A 226 9.03 1.63 12.68
CA ASP A 226 8.25 2.12 13.82
C ASP A 226 6.79 2.36 13.42
N GLY A 227 6.57 2.74 12.15
CA GLY A 227 5.25 2.96 11.57
C GLY A 227 5.13 2.44 10.14
N ILE A 228 4.01 1.80 9.82
CA ILE A 228 3.70 1.33 8.47
C ILE A 228 2.35 1.89 8.03
N LEU A 229 2.32 2.54 6.86
CA LEU A 229 1.10 3.02 6.20
C LEU A 229 0.82 2.15 4.97
N ALA A 230 -0.25 1.36 5.03
CA ALA A 230 -0.65 0.44 3.97
C ALA A 230 -2.00 0.87 3.36
N GLY A 231 -1.95 1.45 2.17
CA GLY A 231 -3.14 1.80 1.39
C GLY A 231 -3.62 0.63 0.53
N ALA A 232 -4.93 0.39 0.48
CA ALA A 232 -5.56 -0.62 -0.37
C ALA A 232 -4.72 -1.91 -0.50
N PRO A 233 -4.33 -2.57 0.60
CA PRO A 233 -3.31 -3.61 0.58
C PRO A 233 -3.81 -4.90 -0.06
N GLY A 234 -3.16 -5.33 -1.14
CA GLY A 234 -3.37 -6.65 -1.74
C GLY A 234 -2.60 -7.74 -1.00
N PHE A 235 -2.77 -7.90 0.29
CA PHE A 235 -1.90 -8.77 1.10
C PHE A 235 -2.09 -10.27 0.85
N ASN A 236 -3.22 -10.70 0.27
CA ASN A 236 -3.43 -12.03 -0.30
C ASN A 236 -3.25 -12.01 -1.83
N LEU A 237 -2.18 -11.37 -2.32
CA LEU A 237 -2.01 -10.98 -3.72
C LEU A 237 -2.26 -12.11 -4.72
N PRO A 238 -1.67 -13.33 -4.59
CA PRO A 238 -1.96 -14.41 -5.54
C PRO A 238 -3.40 -14.90 -5.51
N LYS A 239 -4.08 -14.87 -4.36
CA LYS A 239 -5.51 -15.20 -4.26
C LYS A 239 -6.38 -14.11 -4.93
N ALA A 240 -6.05 -12.84 -4.74
CA ALA A 240 -6.75 -11.74 -5.38
C ALA A 240 -6.66 -11.81 -6.91
N ALA A 241 -5.54 -12.31 -7.44
CA ALA A 241 -5.37 -12.50 -8.88
C ALA A 241 -6.33 -13.57 -9.48
N LEU A 242 -6.80 -14.55 -8.69
CA LEU A 242 -7.81 -15.51 -9.13
C LEU A 242 -9.15 -14.83 -9.46
N GLN A 243 -9.44 -13.69 -8.80
CA GLN A 243 -10.62 -12.90 -9.10
C GLN A 243 -10.62 -12.39 -10.55
N HIS A 244 -9.47 -12.13 -11.14
CA HIS A 244 -9.40 -11.64 -12.52
C HIS A 244 -10.01 -12.66 -13.52
N ALA A 245 -9.66 -13.93 -13.38
CA ALA A 245 -10.26 -14.99 -14.18
C ALA A 245 -11.76 -15.15 -13.87
N TRP A 246 -12.14 -15.08 -12.59
CA TRP A 246 -13.52 -15.17 -12.15
C TRP A 246 -14.41 -14.08 -12.73
N ASP A 247 -13.91 -12.84 -12.78
CA ASP A 247 -14.61 -11.71 -13.37
C ASP A 247 -14.76 -11.87 -14.89
N ILE A 248 -13.69 -12.17 -15.61
CA ILE A 248 -13.75 -12.35 -17.06
C ILE A 248 -14.74 -13.44 -17.44
N GLN A 249 -14.69 -14.60 -16.78
CA GLN A 249 -15.65 -15.70 -16.99
C GLN A 249 -17.08 -15.34 -16.58
N SER A 250 -17.25 -14.40 -15.64
CA SER A 250 -18.57 -13.90 -15.26
C SER A 250 -19.13 -12.95 -16.33
N TRP A 251 -18.30 -12.03 -16.82
CA TRP A 251 -18.70 -11.08 -17.85
C TRP A 251 -19.00 -11.75 -19.19
N GLN A 252 -18.25 -12.79 -19.57
CA GLN A 252 -18.49 -13.56 -20.80
C GLN A 252 -19.81 -14.33 -20.81
N ARG A 253 -20.47 -14.51 -19.66
CA ARG A 253 -21.84 -15.04 -19.59
C ARG A 253 -22.89 -14.03 -20.06
N VAL A 254 -22.54 -12.74 -20.09
CA VAL A 254 -23.43 -11.67 -20.56
C VAL A 254 -23.17 -11.36 -22.03
N ASP A 255 -21.90 -11.16 -22.40
CA ASP A 255 -21.47 -10.90 -23.78
C ASP A 255 -20.07 -11.48 -23.99
N ALA A 256 -19.82 -12.10 -25.14
CA ALA A 256 -18.52 -12.63 -25.52
C ALA A 256 -17.42 -11.56 -25.47
N ASP A 257 -17.76 -10.30 -25.83
CA ASP A 257 -16.89 -9.13 -25.60
C ASP A 257 -17.19 -8.56 -24.21
N VAL A 258 -16.30 -8.82 -23.27
CA VAL A 258 -16.44 -8.38 -21.87
C VAL A 258 -16.69 -6.88 -21.70
N ARG A 259 -16.24 -6.07 -22.66
CA ARG A 259 -16.43 -4.60 -22.67
C ARG A 259 -17.91 -4.20 -22.82
N ARG A 260 -18.71 -5.08 -23.42
CA ARG A 260 -20.15 -4.91 -23.67
C ARG A 260 -21.04 -5.58 -22.61
N ALA A 261 -20.46 -6.35 -21.69
CA ALA A 261 -21.23 -7.02 -20.65
C ALA A 261 -22.09 -6.05 -19.81
N PHE A 262 -21.56 -4.88 -19.51
CA PHE A 262 -22.23 -3.81 -18.82
C PHE A 262 -21.91 -2.46 -19.45
N SER A 263 -22.94 -1.70 -19.80
CA SER A 263 -22.76 -0.29 -20.19
C SER A 263 -22.41 0.58 -18.98
N PRO A 264 -21.88 1.80 -19.18
CA PRO A 264 -21.72 2.77 -18.08
C PRO A 264 -23.04 3.05 -17.35
N ALA A 265 -24.18 3.09 -18.07
CA ALA A 265 -25.51 3.29 -17.50
C ALA A 265 -25.95 2.11 -16.61
N ASP A 266 -25.60 0.87 -16.97
CA ASP A 266 -25.91 -0.31 -16.14
C ASP A 266 -25.18 -0.24 -14.79
N MET A 267 -23.90 0.08 -14.79
CA MET A 267 -23.13 0.17 -13.54
C MET A 267 -23.52 1.38 -12.71
N LYS A 268 -23.86 2.49 -13.36
CA LYS A 268 -24.44 3.67 -12.67
C LYS A 268 -25.79 3.31 -12.01
N LEU A 269 -26.67 2.58 -12.69
CA LEU A 269 -27.93 2.10 -12.11
C LEU A 269 -27.68 1.30 -10.83
N VAL A 270 -26.73 0.37 -10.83
CA VAL A 270 -26.39 -0.42 -9.63
C VAL A 270 -25.90 0.49 -8.52
N ALA A 271 -24.96 1.40 -8.81
CA ALA A 271 -24.41 2.34 -7.83
C ALA A 271 -25.51 3.25 -7.23
N ASP A 272 -26.35 3.86 -8.09
CA ASP A 272 -27.47 4.72 -7.66
C ASP A 272 -28.44 3.97 -6.74
N GLN A 273 -28.74 2.70 -7.05
CA GLN A 273 -29.66 1.89 -6.23
C GLN A 273 -29.01 1.42 -4.92
N VAL A 274 -27.69 1.22 -4.88
CA VAL A 274 -26.97 1.01 -3.63
C VAL A 274 -27.08 2.25 -2.75
N VAL A 275 -26.77 3.44 -3.29
CA VAL A 275 -26.90 4.70 -2.58
C VAL A 275 -28.34 4.91 -2.10
N ALA A 276 -29.33 4.77 -2.98
CA ALA A 276 -30.73 4.98 -2.62
C ALA A 276 -31.22 4.08 -1.46
N ARG A 277 -30.64 2.89 -1.30
CA ARG A 277 -31.00 1.94 -0.23
C ARG A 277 -30.20 2.12 1.05
N CYS A 278 -28.99 2.68 0.96
CA CYS A 278 -28.01 2.61 2.03
C CYS A 278 -27.62 3.96 2.62
N ASP A 279 -27.79 5.04 1.88
CA ASP A 279 -27.35 6.39 2.23
C ASP A 279 -27.86 6.79 3.65
N ALA A 280 -29.16 6.66 3.89
CA ALA A 280 -29.76 7.00 5.19
C ALA A 280 -29.31 6.11 6.37
N LEU A 281 -28.53 5.06 6.14
CA LEU A 281 -28.14 4.13 7.22
C LEU A 281 -27.13 4.73 8.20
N ASP A 282 -26.44 5.81 7.84
CA ASP A 282 -25.56 6.58 8.71
C ASP A 282 -26.21 7.84 9.30
N LEU A 283 -27.54 7.97 9.15
CA LEU A 283 -28.41 9.03 9.65
C LEU A 283 -28.37 10.32 8.82
N LEU A 284 -27.84 10.29 7.60
CA LEU A 284 -27.86 11.40 6.67
C LEU A 284 -28.13 10.88 5.24
N VAL A 285 -28.77 11.69 4.40
CA VAL A 285 -28.92 11.44 2.97
C VAL A 285 -28.06 12.45 2.23
N ASP A 286 -26.85 12.07 1.86
CA ASP A 286 -25.87 12.98 1.25
C ASP A 286 -25.10 12.37 0.06
N GLY A 287 -25.49 11.18 -0.36
CA GLY A 287 -24.88 10.45 -1.45
C GLY A 287 -23.66 9.60 -1.05
N ILE A 288 -23.41 9.39 0.25
CA ILE A 288 -22.30 8.59 0.76
C ILE A 288 -22.81 7.47 1.68
N VAL A 289 -22.44 6.23 1.38
CA VAL A 289 -22.79 5.07 2.22
C VAL A 289 -21.77 4.93 3.35
N GLY A 290 -22.09 5.49 4.52
CA GLY A 290 -21.20 5.44 5.68
C GLY A 290 -21.20 4.12 6.43
N ASP A 291 -22.25 3.30 6.30
CA ASP A 291 -22.36 1.98 6.96
C ASP A 291 -22.36 0.83 5.95
N LEU A 292 -21.18 0.50 5.46
CA LEU A 292 -20.99 -0.53 4.43
C LEU A 292 -21.58 -1.89 4.84
N LYS A 293 -21.42 -2.28 6.11
CA LYS A 293 -21.88 -3.59 6.61
C LYS A 293 -23.39 -3.69 6.60
N ARG A 294 -24.11 -2.69 7.11
CA ARG A 294 -25.58 -2.67 7.08
C ARG A 294 -26.12 -2.57 5.66
N CYS A 295 -25.38 -1.86 4.79
CA CYS A 295 -25.74 -1.74 3.37
C CYS A 295 -25.82 -3.11 2.67
N GLN A 296 -24.90 -4.03 2.92
CA GLN A 296 -24.94 -5.38 2.32
C GLN A 296 -26.21 -6.16 2.69
N GLY A 297 -26.77 -5.89 3.86
CA GLY A 297 -28.06 -6.43 4.29
C GLY A 297 -29.27 -5.75 3.62
N ALA A 298 -29.19 -4.45 3.40
CA ALA A 298 -30.29 -3.63 2.88
C ALA A 298 -30.43 -3.66 1.36
N PHE A 299 -29.31 -3.69 0.62
CA PHE A 299 -29.29 -3.75 -0.84
C PHE A 299 -29.52 -5.18 -1.33
N LYS A 300 -30.37 -5.33 -2.34
CA LYS A 300 -30.68 -6.62 -2.99
C LYS A 300 -30.53 -6.49 -4.49
N LEU A 301 -29.45 -7.01 -5.05
CA LEU A 301 -29.15 -6.96 -6.49
C LEU A 301 -30.30 -7.54 -7.34
N ALA A 302 -30.94 -8.63 -6.89
CA ALA A 302 -32.05 -9.28 -7.60
C ALA A 302 -33.25 -8.33 -7.86
N ALA A 303 -33.41 -7.28 -7.03
CA ALA A 303 -34.46 -6.28 -7.24
C ALA A 303 -34.26 -5.41 -8.49
N LEU A 304 -33.05 -5.43 -9.07
CA LEU A 304 -32.74 -4.70 -10.31
C LEU A 304 -33.03 -5.52 -11.58
N GLN A 305 -33.42 -6.78 -11.45
CA GLN A 305 -33.70 -7.62 -12.62
C GLN A 305 -34.96 -7.13 -13.34
N CYS A 306 -34.90 -7.03 -14.68
CA CYS A 306 -36.06 -6.72 -15.50
C CYS A 306 -37.10 -7.85 -15.38
N THR A 307 -38.36 -7.49 -15.30
CA THR A 307 -39.50 -8.43 -15.41
C THR A 307 -39.83 -8.78 -16.88
N ASP A 308 -39.54 -7.80 -17.76
CA ASP A 308 -39.78 -7.89 -19.20
C ASP A 308 -38.50 -7.61 -19.99
N ALA A 309 -38.62 -6.97 -21.15
CA ALA A 309 -37.45 -6.57 -21.95
C ALA A 309 -36.54 -5.60 -21.18
N LYS A 310 -35.23 -5.74 -21.38
CA LYS A 310 -34.25 -4.87 -20.76
C LYS A 310 -34.45 -3.40 -21.13
N THR A 311 -34.40 -2.53 -20.11
CA THR A 311 -34.41 -1.06 -20.25
C THR A 311 -33.23 -0.49 -19.52
N GLU A 312 -33.06 0.84 -19.56
CA GLU A 312 -32.04 1.55 -18.77
C GLU A 312 -32.31 1.54 -17.25
N ARG A 313 -33.51 1.12 -16.82
CA ARG A 313 -33.93 1.09 -15.41
C ARG A 313 -33.83 -0.29 -14.77
N CYS A 314 -33.36 -1.29 -15.48
CA CYS A 314 -33.23 -2.66 -14.97
C CYS A 314 -32.07 -3.38 -15.67
N LEU A 315 -31.58 -4.45 -15.06
CA LEU A 315 -30.55 -5.33 -15.59
C LEU A 315 -31.20 -6.62 -16.19
N SER A 316 -30.59 -7.18 -17.21
CA SER A 316 -30.98 -8.51 -17.68
C SER A 316 -30.70 -9.58 -16.61
N ALA A 317 -31.37 -10.71 -16.68
CA ALA A 317 -31.13 -11.85 -15.79
C ALA A 317 -29.65 -12.30 -15.84
N ALA A 318 -29.03 -12.31 -17.03
CA ALA A 318 -27.63 -12.65 -17.21
C ALA A 318 -26.70 -11.64 -16.51
N GLN A 319 -27.00 -10.34 -16.58
CA GLN A 319 -26.23 -9.29 -15.88
C GLN A 319 -26.35 -9.44 -14.36
N VAL A 320 -27.55 -9.68 -13.83
CA VAL A 320 -27.74 -9.90 -12.38
C VAL A 320 -26.95 -11.13 -11.90
N GLN A 321 -27.03 -12.24 -12.65
CA GLN A 321 -26.26 -13.46 -12.31
C GLN A 321 -24.75 -13.25 -12.39
N ALA A 322 -24.26 -12.52 -13.40
CA ALA A 322 -22.85 -12.24 -13.58
C ALA A 322 -22.29 -11.36 -12.45
N LEU A 323 -23.00 -10.28 -12.05
CA LEU A 323 -22.62 -9.45 -10.91
C LEU A 323 -22.68 -10.24 -9.61
N ALA A 324 -23.73 -11.00 -9.36
CA ALA A 324 -23.85 -11.83 -8.17
C ALA A 324 -22.69 -12.84 -8.07
N LYS A 325 -22.33 -13.47 -9.19
CA LYS A 325 -21.20 -14.40 -9.27
C LYS A 325 -19.88 -13.71 -8.99
N SER A 326 -19.59 -12.58 -9.65
CA SER A 326 -18.37 -11.83 -9.47
C SER A 326 -18.19 -11.38 -8.01
N PHE A 327 -19.22 -10.80 -7.43
CA PHE A 327 -19.19 -10.26 -6.07
C PHE A 327 -19.18 -11.34 -4.97
N ALA A 328 -19.60 -12.58 -5.27
CA ALA A 328 -19.46 -13.72 -4.34
C ALA A 328 -18.02 -14.21 -4.18
N GLY A 329 -17.09 -13.76 -5.04
CA GLY A 329 -15.70 -14.18 -5.05
C GLY A 329 -15.48 -15.56 -5.71
N PRO A 330 -14.21 -15.86 -6.12
CA PRO A 330 -13.89 -17.08 -6.85
C PRO A 330 -14.03 -18.33 -5.98
N ARG A 331 -14.55 -19.39 -6.59
CA ARG A 331 -14.74 -20.70 -5.96
C ARG A 331 -14.32 -21.81 -6.90
N ASN A 332 -13.91 -22.94 -6.33
CA ASN A 332 -13.69 -24.17 -7.08
C ASN A 332 -15.00 -24.97 -7.27
N SER A 333 -14.94 -26.14 -7.93
CA SER A 333 -16.10 -26.98 -8.17
C SER A 333 -16.74 -27.53 -6.89
N ARG A 334 -16.01 -27.58 -5.78
CA ARG A 334 -16.51 -27.97 -4.45
C ARG A 334 -17.14 -26.80 -3.68
N ALA A 335 -17.32 -25.64 -4.33
CA ALA A 335 -17.81 -24.40 -3.73
C ALA A 335 -16.90 -23.80 -2.63
N GLU A 336 -15.65 -24.26 -2.51
CA GLU A 336 -14.67 -23.70 -1.57
C GLU A 336 -14.24 -22.31 -2.05
N ALA A 337 -14.24 -21.32 -1.15
CA ALA A 337 -13.83 -19.97 -1.47
C ALA A 337 -12.30 -19.91 -1.67
N LEU A 338 -11.89 -19.38 -2.81
CA LEU A 338 -10.47 -19.20 -3.18
C LEU A 338 -9.95 -17.81 -2.85
N TYR A 339 -10.84 -16.83 -2.73
CA TYR A 339 -10.58 -15.47 -2.29
C TYR A 339 -11.81 -14.89 -1.58
N SER A 340 -11.77 -13.61 -1.25
CA SER A 340 -12.85 -12.86 -0.59
C SER A 340 -14.02 -12.58 -1.53
N ASP A 341 -15.20 -12.38 -0.97
CA ASP A 341 -16.33 -11.72 -1.61
C ASP A 341 -16.12 -10.21 -1.65
N TRP A 342 -17.02 -9.48 -2.32
CA TRP A 342 -16.95 -8.04 -2.57
C TRP A 342 -18.21 -7.34 -2.05
N SER A 343 -18.05 -6.11 -1.61
CA SER A 343 -19.18 -5.28 -1.19
C SER A 343 -19.79 -4.53 -2.37
N PHE A 344 -21.12 -4.47 -2.41
CA PHE A 344 -21.82 -3.49 -3.23
C PHE A 344 -21.71 -2.12 -2.56
N ASP A 345 -21.30 -1.12 -3.35
CA ASP A 345 -21.01 0.22 -2.85
C ASP A 345 -21.28 1.28 -3.93
N GLY A 346 -21.45 2.54 -3.56
CA GLY A 346 -21.80 3.61 -4.50
C GLY A 346 -20.73 3.97 -5.53
N GLY A 347 -19.47 3.61 -5.30
CA GLY A 347 -18.37 3.91 -6.24
C GLY A 347 -18.21 2.89 -7.37
N ILE A 348 -18.97 1.79 -7.40
CA ILE A 348 -18.87 0.79 -8.47
C ILE A 348 -19.32 1.29 -9.85
N GLY A 349 -20.06 2.40 -9.91
CA GLY A 349 -20.41 3.11 -11.15
C GLY A 349 -19.34 4.06 -11.68
N ALA A 350 -18.24 4.23 -10.96
CA ALA A 350 -17.17 5.17 -11.32
C ALA A 350 -16.33 4.68 -12.52
N ALA A 351 -15.74 5.63 -13.26
CA ALA A 351 -14.92 5.33 -14.42
C ALA A 351 -13.67 4.53 -14.05
N GLY A 352 -13.05 4.81 -12.90
CA GLY A 352 -11.92 4.06 -12.37
C GLY A 352 -12.26 2.59 -12.14
N TRP A 353 -13.42 2.30 -11.55
CA TRP A 353 -13.88 0.92 -11.37
C TRP A 353 -14.06 0.20 -12.71
N ARG A 354 -14.71 0.87 -13.70
CA ARG A 354 -14.89 0.33 -15.05
C ARG A 354 -13.54 0.04 -15.73
N THR A 355 -12.57 0.94 -15.61
CA THR A 355 -11.23 0.79 -16.20
C THR A 355 -10.54 -0.49 -15.72
N TRP A 356 -10.71 -0.85 -14.48
CA TRP A 356 -10.15 -2.09 -13.95
C TRP A 356 -10.91 -3.32 -14.37
N LYS A 357 -12.25 -3.29 -14.35
CA LYS A 357 -13.09 -4.51 -14.41
C LYS A 357 -13.71 -4.79 -15.78
N LEU A 358 -14.00 -3.77 -16.58
CA LEU A 358 -14.81 -3.91 -17.79
C LEU A 358 -14.12 -3.39 -19.05
N GLU A 359 -13.61 -2.16 -19.03
CA GLU A 359 -13.09 -1.50 -20.22
C GLU A 359 -12.12 -0.38 -19.84
N SER A 360 -10.92 -0.39 -20.40
CA SER A 360 -9.95 0.70 -20.27
C SER A 360 -9.98 1.64 -21.48
N SER A 361 -9.33 2.80 -21.37
CA SER A 361 -9.06 3.70 -22.51
C SER A 361 -7.69 3.45 -23.16
N ILE A 362 -6.97 2.40 -22.76
CA ILE A 362 -5.59 2.13 -23.15
C ILE A 362 -5.59 1.44 -24.52
N ALA A 363 -5.29 2.19 -25.58
CA ALA A 363 -5.33 1.68 -26.95
C ALA A 363 -4.42 0.46 -27.21
N PRO A 364 -3.15 0.41 -26.74
CA PRO A 364 -2.32 -0.78 -26.88
C PRO A 364 -2.89 -2.06 -26.25
N TRP A 365 -3.84 -1.94 -25.33
CA TRP A 365 -4.52 -3.06 -24.68
C TRP A 365 -5.83 -3.46 -25.38
N ASP A 366 -6.06 -2.95 -26.59
CA ASP A 366 -7.34 -3.09 -27.30
C ASP A 366 -8.52 -2.71 -26.39
N ARG A 367 -8.34 -1.70 -25.54
CA ARG A 367 -9.30 -1.23 -24.54
C ARG A 367 -9.79 -2.32 -23.55
N HIS A 368 -9.15 -3.49 -23.49
CA HIS A 368 -9.46 -4.48 -22.47
C HIS A 368 -9.22 -3.92 -21.07
N PRO A 369 -9.96 -4.40 -20.06
CA PRO A 369 -9.78 -3.94 -18.68
C PRO A 369 -8.40 -4.31 -18.13
N ILE A 370 -7.95 -3.59 -17.12
CA ILE A 370 -6.63 -3.82 -16.51
C ILE A 370 -6.48 -5.26 -16.00
N ILE A 371 -7.55 -5.86 -15.48
CA ILE A 371 -7.54 -7.27 -15.03
C ILE A 371 -7.23 -8.24 -16.18
N ALA A 372 -7.62 -7.94 -17.41
CA ALA A 372 -7.38 -8.81 -18.57
C ALA A 372 -5.97 -8.68 -19.17
N THR A 373 -5.22 -7.66 -18.80
CA THR A 373 -3.85 -7.42 -19.28
C THR A 373 -2.83 -7.58 -18.16
N LEU A 374 -2.73 -6.61 -17.26
CA LEU A 374 -1.83 -6.68 -16.11
C LEU A 374 -2.16 -7.86 -15.18
N GLY A 375 -3.46 -8.08 -14.90
CA GLY A 375 -3.92 -9.17 -14.05
C GLY A 375 -3.64 -10.54 -14.64
N ALA A 376 -3.90 -10.74 -15.94
CA ALA A 376 -3.61 -12.00 -16.63
C ALA A 376 -2.10 -12.31 -16.64
N GLY A 377 -1.27 -11.30 -16.97
CA GLY A 377 0.18 -11.43 -16.99
C GLY A 377 0.74 -11.79 -15.61
N SER A 378 0.29 -11.11 -14.56
CA SER A 378 0.76 -11.38 -13.21
C SER A 378 0.34 -12.76 -12.71
N LEU A 379 -0.92 -13.18 -12.93
CA LEU A 379 -1.39 -14.52 -12.55
C LEU A 379 -0.61 -15.61 -13.27
N ALA A 380 -0.33 -15.44 -14.57
CA ALA A 380 0.35 -16.42 -15.39
C ALA A 380 1.86 -16.54 -15.07
N TYR A 381 2.56 -15.42 -15.01
CA TYR A 381 4.02 -15.41 -14.92
C TYR A 381 4.52 -15.38 -13.48
N ILE A 382 3.85 -14.64 -12.59
CA ILE A 382 4.37 -14.36 -11.25
C ILE A 382 3.73 -15.29 -10.20
N PHE A 383 2.41 -15.49 -10.27
CA PHE A 383 1.68 -16.15 -9.19
C PHE A 383 1.45 -17.64 -9.42
N SER A 384 1.61 -18.15 -10.64
CA SER A 384 1.51 -19.58 -10.94
C SER A 384 2.89 -20.26 -10.91
N THR A 385 2.94 -21.49 -10.37
CA THR A 385 4.13 -22.35 -10.44
C THR A 385 3.72 -23.72 -10.97
N PRO A 386 4.31 -24.20 -12.11
CA PRO A 386 5.21 -23.43 -12.98
C PRO A 386 4.50 -22.28 -13.70
N PRO A 387 5.24 -21.24 -14.17
CA PRO A 387 4.68 -20.14 -14.94
C PRO A 387 4.01 -20.59 -16.25
N ALA A 388 2.85 -20.02 -16.58
CA ALA A 388 2.06 -20.44 -17.74
C ALA A 388 2.50 -19.78 -19.08
N GLN A 389 3.12 -18.63 -19.06
CA GLN A 389 3.70 -17.89 -20.19
C GLN A 389 2.79 -17.74 -21.43
N PRO A 390 1.54 -17.24 -21.31
CA PRO A 390 0.72 -16.95 -22.48
C PRO A 390 1.35 -15.85 -23.35
N PRO A 391 1.10 -15.84 -24.69
CA PRO A 391 1.52 -14.73 -25.52
C PRO A 391 0.99 -13.39 -25.00
N GLY A 392 1.83 -12.34 -25.05
CA GLY A 392 1.50 -11.01 -24.51
C GLY A 392 0.63 -10.15 -25.43
N THR A 393 -0.29 -10.72 -26.18
CA THR A 393 -1.30 -9.99 -26.94
C THR A 393 -2.57 -9.81 -26.11
N PRO A 394 -3.37 -8.74 -26.31
CA PRO A 394 -4.62 -8.56 -25.56
C PRO A 394 -5.53 -9.79 -25.63
N ALA A 395 -5.70 -10.38 -26.81
CA ALA A 395 -6.55 -11.54 -27.02
C ALA A 395 -6.05 -12.79 -26.29
N ALA A 396 -4.74 -13.09 -26.33
CA ALA A 396 -4.17 -14.26 -25.67
C ALA A 396 -4.20 -14.16 -24.14
N LEU A 397 -4.00 -12.96 -23.59
CA LEU A 397 -4.10 -12.71 -22.15
C LEU A 397 -5.54 -12.83 -21.67
N LEU A 398 -6.51 -12.32 -22.43
CA LEU A 398 -7.94 -12.51 -22.14
C LEU A 398 -8.31 -13.99 -22.20
N ASP A 399 -7.90 -14.73 -23.25
CA ASP A 399 -8.16 -16.16 -23.42
C ASP A 399 -7.57 -17.01 -22.27
N TYR A 400 -6.38 -16.64 -21.77
CA TYR A 400 -5.79 -17.30 -20.60
C TYR A 400 -6.73 -17.23 -19.38
N LEU A 401 -7.32 -16.06 -19.08
CA LEU A 401 -8.28 -15.91 -17.98
C LEU A 401 -9.61 -16.62 -18.28
N ALA A 402 -10.08 -16.57 -19.52
CA ALA A 402 -11.31 -17.20 -19.94
C ALA A 402 -11.29 -18.73 -19.79
N ARG A 403 -10.11 -19.35 -20.00
CA ARG A 403 -9.89 -20.80 -19.88
C ARG A 403 -9.32 -21.24 -18.54
N PHE A 404 -9.12 -20.31 -17.60
CA PHE A 404 -8.57 -20.64 -16.28
C PHE A 404 -9.50 -21.61 -15.54
N ASP A 405 -8.94 -22.73 -15.12
CA ASP A 405 -9.66 -23.78 -14.38
C ASP A 405 -9.36 -23.65 -12.88
N PHE A 406 -10.38 -23.37 -12.09
CA PHE A 406 -10.20 -23.08 -10.66
C PHE A 406 -9.84 -24.32 -9.83
N ASP A 407 -10.11 -25.54 -10.32
CA ASP A 407 -9.67 -26.78 -9.64
C ASP A 407 -8.21 -27.14 -9.97
N ARG A 408 -7.83 -26.97 -11.24
CA ARG A 408 -6.51 -27.33 -11.73
C ARG A 408 -5.49 -26.22 -11.53
N ASP A 409 -5.84 -24.96 -11.83
CA ASP A 409 -4.88 -23.87 -11.95
C ASP A 409 -4.78 -23.02 -10.68
N ALA A 410 -5.86 -22.88 -9.89
CA ALA A 410 -5.79 -22.11 -8.66
C ALA A 410 -4.79 -22.71 -7.63
N PRO A 411 -4.63 -24.02 -7.46
CA PRO A 411 -3.61 -24.58 -6.57
C PRO A 411 -2.16 -24.20 -6.93
N LYS A 412 -1.90 -23.79 -8.17
CA LYS A 412 -0.56 -23.37 -8.62
C LYS A 412 0.00 -22.15 -7.87
N ILE A 413 -0.83 -21.35 -7.21
CA ILE A 413 -0.36 -20.25 -6.36
C ILE A 413 0.36 -20.75 -5.10
N TYR A 414 0.11 -21.99 -4.69
CA TYR A 414 0.73 -22.65 -3.54
C TYR A 414 1.84 -23.63 -3.93
N ALA A 415 2.01 -23.89 -5.23
CA ALA A 415 2.95 -24.89 -5.70
C ALA A 415 4.39 -24.44 -5.51
N THR A 416 5.26 -25.46 -5.21
CA THR A 416 6.71 -25.35 -5.19
C THR A 416 7.24 -26.43 -6.12
N GLU A 417 7.79 -26.05 -7.26
CA GLU A 417 8.23 -26.99 -8.30
C GLU A 417 9.48 -26.47 -9.01
N GLY A 418 10.37 -27.40 -9.36
CA GLY A 418 11.64 -27.09 -10.04
C GLY A 418 12.48 -26.10 -9.22
N PRO A 419 12.89 -24.95 -9.78
CA PRO A 419 13.71 -23.98 -9.07
C PRO A 419 12.94 -23.12 -8.05
N PHE A 420 11.59 -23.24 -7.99
CA PHE A 420 10.75 -22.44 -7.11
C PHE A 420 10.55 -23.12 -5.76
N ALA A 421 11.51 -22.94 -4.84
CA ALA A 421 11.47 -23.51 -3.50
C ALA A 421 10.42 -22.88 -2.56
N GLU A 422 9.95 -21.66 -2.89
CA GLU A 422 8.88 -20.97 -2.19
C GLU A 422 7.72 -20.70 -3.16
N SER A 423 6.50 -20.94 -2.70
CA SER A 423 5.31 -20.61 -3.48
C SER A 423 5.08 -19.10 -3.57
N ALA A 424 4.30 -18.66 -4.56
CA ALA A 424 3.88 -17.26 -4.67
C ALA A 424 3.14 -16.80 -3.40
N MET A 425 2.30 -17.66 -2.82
CA MET A 425 1.62 -17.35 -1.56
C MET A 425 2.62 -17.13 -0.41
N THR A 426 3.65 -17.97 -0.28
CA THR A 426 4.67 -17.82 0.77
C THR A 426 5.46 -16.52 0.61
N GLN A 427 5.80 -16.14 -0.62
CA GLN A 427 6.62 -14.96 -0.90
C GLN A 427 5.83 -13.65 -0.73
N MET A 428 4.55 -13.62 -1.13
CA MET A 428 3.79 -12.38 -1.36
C MET A 428 2.65 -12.15 -0.36
N THR A 429 2.53 -13.01 0.64
CA THR A 429 1.50 -12.91 1.68
C THR A 429 2.19 -12.83 3.04
N PRO A 430 1.70 -12.02 4.00
CA PRO A 430 2.21 -12.05 5.36
C PRO A 430 2.16 -13.47 5.94
N PRO A 431 3.21 -13.97 6.58
CA PRO A 431 3.23 -15.33 7.16
C PRO A 431 2.06 -15.62 8.11
N ASP A 432 1.57 -14.60 8.80
CA ASP A 432 0.45 -14.69 9.74
C ASP A 432 -0.89 -14.20 9.18
N ALA A 433 -1.03 -14.01 7.86
CA ALA A 433 -2.25 -13.43 7.27
C ALA A 433 -3.55 -14.18 7.61
N ALA A 434 -3.47 -15.52 7.75
CA ALA A 434 -4.62 -16.34 8.11
C ALA A 434 -5.02 -16.19 9.59
N ASN A 435 -4.06 -15.96 10.47
CA ASN A 435 -4.22 -15.83 11.92
C ASN A 435 -3.34 -14.68 12.44
N PRO A 436 -3.67 -13.40 12.12
CA PRO A 436 -2.80 -12.27 12.36
C PRO A 436 -2.65 -11.98 13.85
N THR A 437 -1.41 -11.77 14.28
CA THR A 437 -1.08 -11.31 15.61
C THR A 437 -0.14 -10.12 15.63
N LEU A 438 0.65 -9.93 14.58
CA LEU A 438 1.70 -8.92 14.49
C LEU A 438 2.62 -8.91 15.72
N ALA A 439 2.85 -10.07 16.36
CA ALA A 439 3.42 -10.16 17.70
C ALA A 439 4.80 -9.50 17.82
N GLY A 440 5.70 -9.71 16.84
CA GLY A 440 7.01 -9.06 16.82
C GLY A 440 6.91 -7.56 16.70
N PHE A 441 6.05 -7.08 15.79
CA PHE A 441 5.82 -5.67 15.53
C PHE A 441 5.16 -4.95 16.72
N ALA A 442 4.14 -5.59 17.32
CA ALA A 442 3.48 -5.09 18.53
C ALA A 442 4.43 -5.02 19.73
N LYS A 443 5.28 -6.06 19.93
CA LYS A 443 6.27 -6.11 21.02
C LYS A 443 7.25 -4.93 20.95
N ARG A 444 7.61 -4.51 19.74
CA ARG A 444 8.48 -3.36 19.51
C ARG A 444 7.75 -2.01 19.73
N GLY A 445 6.44 -1.98 19.78
CA GLY A 445 5.61 -0.77 19.82
C GLY A 445 5.26 -0.23 18.44
N GLY A 446 5.50 -1.01 17.37
CA GLY A 446 5.18 -0.64 15.98
C GLY A 446 3.71 -0.31 15.77
N LYS A 447 3.42 0.55 14.80
CA LYS A 447 2.08 1.04 14.48
C LYS A 447 1.76 0.80 13.00
N LEU A 448 0.65 0.11 12.73
CA LEU A 448 0.15 -0.16 11.38
C LEU A 448 -1.14 0.63 11.14
N LEU A 449 -1.10 1.55 10.19
CA LEU A 449 -2.28 2.26 9.71
C LEU A 449 -2.65 1.73 8.32
N VAL A 450 -3.87 1.24 8.17
CA VAL A 450 -4.40 0.74 6.90
C VAL A 450 -5.57 1.61 6.47
N TYR A 451 -5.60 2.02 5.19
CA TYR A 451 -6.82 2.56 4.58
C TYR A 451 -7.17 1.75 3.33
N HIS A 452 -8.47 1.58 3.05
CA HIS A 452 -8.93 0.81 1.90
C HIS A 452 -10.24 1.38 1.36
N GLY A 453 -10.30 1.64 0.05
CA GLY A 453 -11.52 2.12 -0.59
C GLY A 453 -12.61 1.04 -0.59
N SER A 454 -13.85 1.42 -0.21
CA SER A 454 -14.95 0.45 -0.16
C SER A 454 -15.39 -0.03 -1.55
N SER A 455 -15.11 0.74 -2.59
CA SER A 455 -15.35 0.40 -4.00
C SER A 455 -14.09 -0.03 -4.75
N ASP A 456 -13.04 -0.46 -4.05
CA ASP A 456 -11.81 -0.88 -4.70
C ASP A 456 -12.07 -2.04 -5.69
N PRO A 457 -11.78 -1.88 -7.00
CA PRO A 457 -12.03 -2.91 -8.00
C PRO A 457 -10.93 -3.98 -8.07
N VAL A 458 -9.80 -3.79 -7.37
CA VAL A 458 -8.60 -4.63 -7.49
C VAL A 458 -8.48 -5.60 -6.33
N PHE A 459 -8.62 -5.08 -5.11
CA PHE A 459 -8.57 -5.86 -3.88
C PHE A 459 -9.84 -5.64 -3.07
N SER A 460 -10.42 -6.73 -2.60
CA SER A 460 -11.65 -6.63 -1.82
C SER A 460 -11.40 -5.98 -0.45
N VAL A 461 -12.13 -4.91 -0.16
CA VAL A 461 -12.14 -4.31 1.18
C VAL A 461 -12.56 -5.33 2.25
N ASN A 462 -13.42 -6.30 1.90
CA ASN A 462 -13.86 -7.35 2.82
C ASN A 462 -12.72 -8.26 3.27
N ASP A 463 -11.71 -8.51 2.41
CA ASP A 463 -10.51 -9.26 2.82
C ASP A 463 -9.73 -8.52 3.92
N THR A 464 -9.57 -7.21 3.77
CA THR A 464 -8.91 -6.34 4.75
C THR A 464 -9.71 -6.23 6.06
N LEU A 465 -11.03 -6.03 5.99
CA LEU A 465 -11.86 -5.91 7.17
C LEU A 465 -11.91 -7.24 7.96
N ARG A 466 -12.02 -8.39 7.27
CA ARG A 466 -11.94 -9.70 7.93
C ARG A 466 -10.56 -9.99 8.54
N TRP A 467 -9.49 -9.49 7.92
CA TRP A 467 -8.17 -9.55 8.53
C TRP A 467 -8.14 -8.75 9.84
N ALA A 468 -8.74 -7.57 9.86
CA ALA A 468 -8.87 -6.75 11.08
C ALA A 468 -9.73 -7.45 12.14
N ASP A 469 -10.85 -8.07 11.75
CA ASP A 469 -11.70 -8.85 12.66
C ASP A 469 -10.92 -10.03 13.29
N ARG A 470 -10.12 -10.75 12.48
CA ARG A 470 -9.27 -11.84 13.02
C ARG A 470 -8.21 -11.32 13.98
N LEU A 471 -7.57 -10.17 13.66
CA LEU A 471 -6.63 -9.53 14.58
C LEU A 471 -7.28 -9.16 15.91
N GLN A 472 -8.51 -8.61 15.88
CA GLN A 472 -9.29 -8.28 17.06
C GLN A 472 -9.69 -9.52 17.85
N ASN A 473 -10.06 -10.61 17.20
CA ASN A 473 -10.38 -11.88 17.85
C ASN A 473 -9.16 -12.49 18.53
N ASN A 474 -7.97 -12.35 17.94
CA ASN A 474 -6.73 -12.92 18.49
C ASN A 474 -6.16 -12.10 19.67
N LEU A 475 -6.28 -10.77 19.62
CA LEU A 475 -5.63 -9.87 20.59
C LEU A 475 -6.63 -9.18 21.55
N GLY A 476 -7.92 -9.35 21.33
CA GLY A 476 -8.94 -8.48 21.88
C GLY A 476 -8.94 -7.08 21.25
N MET A 477 -10.02 -6.34 21.35
CA MET A 477 -10.19 -5.01 20.76
C MET A 477 -9.08 -4.03 21.19
N ALA A 478 -8.73 -4.01 22.46
CA ALA A 478 -7.70 -3.11 22.99
C ALA A 478 -6.32 -3.45 22.45
N GLY A 479 -5.95 -4.74 22.41
CA GLY A 479 -4.66 -5.21 21.87
C GLY A 479 -4.52 -4.94 20.38
N ALA A 480 -5.53 -5.26 19.59
CA ALA A 480 -5.54 -4.98 18.16
C ALA A 480 -5.44 -3.48 17.89
N ASN A 481 -6.22 -2.67 18.60
CA ASN A 481 -6.21 -1.22 18.50
C ASN A 481 -4.91 -0.56 18.96
N ALA A 482 -4.13 -1.20 19.79
CA ALA A 482 -2.81 -0.70 20.19
C ALA A 482 -1.74 -0.83 19.08
N VAL A 483 -1.93 -1.75 18.12
CA VAL A 483 -0.96 -2.04 17.05
C VAL A 483 -1.46 -1.66 15.66
N ALA A 484 -2.77 -1.78 15.37
CA ALA A 484 -3.33 -1.51 14.05
C ALA A 484 -4.60 -0.66 14.09
N ARG A 485 -4.76 0.22 13.11
CA ARG A 485 -5.98 0.96 12.80
C ARG A 485 -6.31 0.76 11.33
N VAL A 486 -7.53 0.34 11.04
CA VAL A 486 -8.01 0.06 9.67
C VAL A 486 -9.18 0.98 9.35
N PHE A 487 -9.10 1.71 8.25
CA PHE A 487 -10.09 2.69 7.82
C PHE A 487 -10.65 2.29 6.45
N ALA A 488 -11.94 1.94 6.38
CA ALA A 488 -12.65 1.87 5.12
C ALA A 488 -13.01 3.29 4.66
N VAL A 489 -12.68 3.61 3.41
CA VAL A 489 -12.98 4.93 2.82
C VAL A 489 -14.19 4.78 1.92
N PRO A 490 -15.36 5.34 2.29
CA PRO A 490 -16.60 5.17 1.54
C PRO A 490 -16.46 5.63 0.08
N HIS A 491 -16.94 4.80 -0.85
CA HIS A 491 -17.00 5.02 -2.29
C HIS A 491 -15.65 5.20 -2.99
N MET A 492 -14.52 5.21 -2.25
CA MET A 492 -13.20 5.33 -2.85
C MET A 492 -12.87 4.10 -3.68
N GLY A 493 -12.26 4.33 -4.84
CA GLY A 493 -11.71 3.31 -5.72
C GLY A 493 -10.36 2.78 -5.24
N HIS A 494 -9.55 2.29 -6.18
CA HIS A 494 -8.23 1.72 -5.86
C HIS A 494 -7.21 2.81 -5.56
N CYS A 495 -6.73 2.87 -4.35
CA CYS A 495 -5.79 3.85 -3.78
C CYS A 495 -6.36 5.27 -3.67
N GLN A 496 -7.20 5.72 -4.59
CA GLN A 496 -7.84 7.04 -4.66
C GLN A 496 -8.99 7.01 -5.67
N GLY A 497 -9.65 8.14 -5.90
CA GLY A 497 -10.73 8.27 -6.88
C GLY A 497 -12.06 7.72 -6.38
N GLY A 498 -13.03 7.59 -7.30
CA GLY A 498 -14.42 7.32 -6.97
C GLY A 498 -15.15 8.58 -6.47
N PRO A 499 -16.49 8.51 -6.27
CA PRO A 499 -17.26 9.59 -5.69
C PRO A 499 -17.04 9.67 -4.17
N ALA A 500 -15.82 10.06 -3.75
CA ALA A 500 -15.31 9.93 -2.39
C ALA A 500 -14.62 11.19 -1.87
N THR A 501 -14.51 11.31 -0.56
CA THR A 501 -13.57 12.23 0.09
C THR A 501 -12.22 11.52 0.19
N ASP A 502 -11.44 11.56 -0.87
CA ASP A 502 -10.23 10.75 -1.07
C ASP A 502 -8.92 11.50 -0.81
N ARG A 503 -8.98 12.65 -0.09
CA ARG A 503 -7.79 13.41 0.34
C ARG A 503 -7.72 13.53 1.86
N PHE A 504 -6.74 12.87 2.47
CA PHE A 504 -6.57 12.83 3.93
C PHE A 504 -5.10 12.59 4.31
N ASP A 505 -4.70 13.07 5.49
CA ASP A 505 -3.30 12.96 5.97
C ASP A 505 -3.09 11.69 6.82
N ALA A 506 -3.07 10.54 6.16
CA ALA A 506 -2.81 9.26 6.83
C ALA A 506 -1.38 9.17 7.37
N LEU A 507 -0.38 9.77 6.68
CA LEU A 507 1.01 9.76 7.16
C LEU A 507 1.17 10.61 8.42
N GLY A 508 0.57 11.79 8.47
CA GLY A 508 0.58 12.64 9.67
C GLY A 508 -0.08 11.95 10.86
N ALA A 509 -1.22 11.30 10.64
CA ALA A 509 -1.90 10.51 11.67
C ALA A 509 -1.03 9.35 12.19
N LEU A 510 -0.31 8.65 11.30
CA LEU A 510 0.62 7.59 11.69
C LEU A 510 1.81 8.16 12.48
N VAL A 511 2.39 9.28 12.05
CA VAL A 511 3.50 9.96 12.73
C VAL A 511 3.09 10.37 14.15
N ASP A 512 1.92 10.99 14.31
CA ASP A 512 1.39 11.36 15.63
C ASP A 512 1.18 10.14 16.53
N TRP A 513 0.74 9.03 15.96
CA TRP A 513 0.57 7.80 16.72
C TRP A 513 1.91 7.21 17.17
N VAL A 514 2.89 7.11 16.28
CA VAL A 514 4.22 6.56 16.59
C VAL A 514 4.98 7.44 17.58
N GLU A 515 5.00 8.75 17.35
CA GLU A 515 5.91 9.66 18.06
C GLU A 515 5.30 10.29 19.31
N ASN A 516 3.97 10.50 19.30
CA ASN A 516 3.25 11.19 20.36
C ASN A 516 2.25 10.27 21.08
N GLY A 517 2.14 8.99 20.67
CA GLY A 517 1.19 8.03 21.25
C GLY A 517 -0.29 8.33 20.96
N LYS A 518 -0.58 9.26 20.04
CA LYS A 518 -1.93 9.68 19.69
C LYS A 518 -2.50 8.78 18.60
N ALA A 519 -3.11 7.66 19.01
CA ALA A 519 -3.80 6.78 18.08
C ALA A 519 -4.91 7.53 17.34
N PRO A 520 -5.04 7.38 15.98
CA PRO A 520 -6.08 8.06 15.26
C PRO A 520 -7.45 7.39 15.50
N ASP A 521 -8.28 8.03 16.32
CA ASP A 521 -9.67 7.61 16.53
C ASP A 521 -10.59 8.10 15.39
N ARG A 522 -10.09 8.98 14.54
CA ARG A 522 -10.67 9.40 13.25
C ARG A 522 -9.59 10.09 12.41
N ILE A 523 -9.78 10.11 11.09
CA ILE A 523 -9.00 10.92 10.14
C ILE A 523 -9.98 11.75 9.32
N ASP A 524 -9.76 13.07 9.27
CA ASP A 524 -10.63 13.96 8.49
C ASP A 524 -10.24 13.91 7.01
N ALA A 525 -11.18 13.49 6.17
CA ALA A 525 -11.03 13.38 4.73
C ALA A 525 -11.82 14.46 3.99
N ARG A 526 -11.28 14.96 2.89
CA ARG A 526 -11.83 16.01 2.04
C ARG A 526 -11.87 15.56 0.59
N LEU A 527 -12.56 16.30 -0.26
CA LEU A 527 -12.49 16.09 -1.70
C LEU A 527 -11.07 16.39 -2.21
N ASN A 528 -10.54 15.51 -3.05
CA ASN A 528 -9.32 15.77 -3.79
C ASN A 528 -9.64 16.64 -5.01
N PRO A 529 -9.06 17.86 -5.14
CA PRO A 529 -9.33 18.73 -6.29
C PRO A 529 -8.98 18.11 -7.66
N ALA A 530 -8.08 17.13 -7.67
CA ALA A 530 -7.69 16.39 -8.89
C ALA A 530 -8.66 15.25 -9.23
N ASN A 531 -9.53 14.84 -8.30
CA ASN A 531 -10.48 13.75 -8.52
C ASN A 531 -11.62 14.20 -9.45
N ARG A 532 -11.70 13.59 -10.64
CA ARG A 532 -12.70 13.88 -11.68
C ARG A 532 -14.00 13.08 -11.52
N GLU A 533 -14.07 12.19 -10.56
CA GLU A 533 -15.21 11.30 -10.31
C GLU A 533 -16.14 11.84 -9.22
N VAL A 534 -15.80 12.97 -8.61
CA VAL A 534 -16.64 13.66 -7.62
C VAL A 534 -17.93 14.15 -8.28
N PRO A 535 -19.12 13.82 -7.76
CA PRO A 535 -20.39 14.33 -8.29
C PRO A 535 -20.46 15.85 -8.33
N ALA A 536 -20.92 16.41 -9.46
CA ALA A 536 -20.96 17.86 -9.66
C ALA A 536 -21.81 18.61 -8.62
N GLY A 537 -22.78 17.92 -8.00
CA GLY A 537 -23.64 18.52 -6.97
C GLY A 537 -23.04 18.58 -5.57
N TRP A 538 -21.84 18.02 -5.35
CA TRP A 538 -21.20 18.03 -4.04
C TRP A 538 -20.52 19.38 -3.78
N ALA A 539 -20.67 19.91 -2.57
CA ALA A 539 -19.97 21.12 -2.16
C ALA A 539 -18.45 20.88 -2.14
N LYS A 540 -17.67 21.81 -2.68
CA LYS A 540 -16.19 21.72 -2.71
C LYS A 540 -15.57 21.66 -1.31
N SER A 541 -16.28 22.17 -0.29
CA SER A 541 -15.88 22.13 1.11
C SER A 541 -16.15 20.80 1.79
N ARG A 542 -16.82 19.84 1.11
CA ARG A 542 -17.24 18.57 1.71
C ARG A 542 -16.10 17.85 2.38
N SER A 543 -16.33 17.45 3.62
CA SER A 543 -15.41 16.65 4.42
C SER A 543 -16.17 15.59 5.24
N ARG A 544 -15.54 14.43 5.45
CA ARG A 544 -16.10 13.32 6.20
C ARG A 544 -15.05 12.70 7.11
N PRO A 545 -15.41 12.22 8.29
CA PRO A 545 -14.48 11.44 9.10
C PRO A 545 -14.34 10.03 8.55
N LEU A 546 -13.11 9.56 8.43
CA LEU A 546 -12.82 8.14 8.32
C LEU A 546 -12.77 7.59 9.73
N CYS A 547 -13.52 6.53 9.99
CA CYS A 547 -13.62 5.90 11.30
C CYS A 547 -12.85 4.57 11.33
N PRO A 548 -12.12 4.29 12.43
CA PRO A 548 -11.39 3.03 12.55
C PRO A 548 -12.36 1.86 12.69
N HIS A 549 -12.16 0.80 11.89
CA HIS A 549 -12.96 -0.42 11.97
C HIS A 549 -12.98 -1.00 13.40
N PRO A 550 -14.12 -1.44 13.94
CA PRO A 550 -15.42 -1.63 13.28
C PRO A 550 -16.34 -0.40 13.33
N GLN A 551 -15.89 0.76 13.79
CA GLN A 551 -16.71 1.96 13.84
C GLN A 551 -17.05 2.49 12.45
N VAL A 552 -18.19 3.16 12.36
CA VAL A 552 -18.69 3.82 11.16
C VAL A 552 -19.03 5.29 11.47
N MET A 553 -19.01 6.14 10.43
CA MET A 553 -19.46 7.52 10.62
C MET A 553 -20.98 7.56 10.85
N ARG A 554 -21.41 8.46 11.74
CA ARG A 554 -22.82 8.77 12.02
C ARG A 554 -22.98 10.27 12.08
N TYR A 555 -23.97 10.79 11.37
CA TYR A 555 -24.33 12.20 11.45
C TYR A 555 -24.86 12.52 12.85
N ALA A 556 -24.38 13.61 13.44
CA ALA A 556 -24.70 14.04 14.80
C ALA A 556 -25.40 15.42 14.84
N GLY A 557 -25.67 16.02 13.68
CA GLY A 557 -26.27 17.33 13.53
C GLY A 557 -25.27 18.44 13.18
N GLY A 558 -25.75 19.54 12.59
CA GLY A 558 -24.93 20.68 12.20
C GLY A 558 -24.75 20.81 10.68
N ASP A 559 -23.65 21.42 10.24
CA ASP A 559 -23.33 21.59 8.81
C ASP A 559 -23.04 20.22 8.17
N VAL A 560 -23.88 19.82 7.22
CA VAL A 560 -23.79 18.55 6.52
C VAL A 560 -22.50 18.41 5.71
N GLU A 561 -21.82 19.48 5.37
CA GLU A 561 -20.58 19.45 4.59
C GLU A 561 -19.33 19.40 5.50
N SER A 562 -19.50 19.52 6.81
CA SER A 562 -18.40 19.56 7.77
C SER A 562 -18.22 18.22 8.51
N THR A 563 -17.00 17.71 8.52
CA THR A 563 -16.61 16.54 9.33
C THR A 563 -16.92 16.70 10.82
N ALA A 564 -17.01 17.95 11.34
CA ALA A 564 -17.36 18.24 12.73
C ALA A 564 -18.79 17.82 13.08
N SER A 565 -19.66 17.67 12.10
CA SER A 565 -21.07 17.26 12.26
C SER A 565 -21.27 15.75 12.37
N PHE A 566 -20.16 14.99 12.38
CA PHE A 566 -20.18 13.54 12.43
C PHE A 566 -19.38 13.00 13.62
N ARG A 567 -19.73 11.81 14.05
CA ARG A 567 -18.99 11.04 15.04
C ARG A 567 -18.71 9.63 14.54
N CYS A 568 -17.63 9.02 15.00
CA CYS A 568 -17.39 7.59 14.84
C CYS A 568 -18.14 6.82 15.95
N ALA A 569 -18.93 5.82 15.56
CA ALA A 569 -19.75 5.03 16.48
C ALA A 569 -19.81 3.57 16.02
N ALA A 570 -20.26 2.68 16.90
CA ALA A 570 -20.54 1.30 16.53
C ALA A 570 -21.55 1.21 15.39
N PRO A 571 -21.46 0.18 14.51
CA PRO A 571 -22.37 -0.06 13.40
C PRO A 571 -23.83 -0.17 13.79
#